data_7ed0e945b0df9de4e4dbb59c0773df00
#
_entry.id   7ed0e945b0df9de4e4dbb59c0773df00
#
_cell.length_a   1.000
_cell.length_b   1.000
_cell.length_c   1.000
_cell.angle_alpha   90.00
_cell.angle_beta   90.00
_cell.angle_gamma   90.00
#
_symmetry.space_group_name_H-M   'P 1'
#
loop_
_entity.id
_entity.type
_entity.pdbx_description
1 polymer ?
#
loop_
_entity_poly.entity_id
_entity_poly.type
_entity_poly.pdbx_seq_one_letter_code
_entity_poly.pdbx_strand_id
1 'polypeptide(L)'
;MNLDLKAAYEQSIVFAKSHSDISIDMLKKLSSIVLKNTGTIYNTPLGEFSSANGDLRLLNVTAGTGGRSYMNYSKVPTKLAELCESINQMRKTLSKANVIECYKLSFDAHFHLVTIHPWADGNGRMCRLLMNQLQFEYGIIPSNINKDHKAEYIEALIATRENDDIELFRNFMFNEHIRNLEQVIHNYQASIENEGLEPRADVGINVGTNVGINEQCTLDLIRINNRITAKEIAESLSVSLRQGERIMVTLKVSFTKKS
;
A
#
# COMPACT_ATOMS: atom_id res chain seq x y z
N MET A 1 -10.80 9.99 -1.11
CA MET A 1 -9.39 9.53 -1.04
C MET A 1 -8.52 10.70 -1.46
N ASN A 2 -7.43 10.96 -0.76
CA ASN A 2 -6.48 12.03 -1.12
C ASN A 2 -5.84 11.66 -2.48
N LEU A 3 -5.91 12.56 -3.47
CA LEU A 3 -5.41 12.34 -4.83
C LEU A 3 -3.90 12.04 -4.84
N ASP A 4 -3.13 12.72 -3.98
CA ASP A 4 -1.69 12.49 -3.86
C ASP A 4 -1.38 11.07 -3.39
N LEU A 5 -2.14 10.56 -2.40
CA LEU A 5 -1.95 9.20 -1.92
C LEU A 5 -2.32 8.16 -3.00
N LYS A 6 -3.36 8.42 -3.78
CA LYS A 6 -3.72 7.56 -4.93
C LYS A 6 -2.57 7.50 -5.93
N ALA A 7 -2.04 8.64 -6.34
CA ALA A 7 -0.92 8.69 -7.28
C ALA A 7 0.34 7.98 -6.74
N ALA A 8 0.61 8.09 -5.43
CA ALA A 8 1.72 7.39 -4.79
C ALA A 8 1.51 5.86 -4.80
N TYR A 9 0.27 5.38 -4.58
CA TYR A 9 -0.07 3.95 -4.72
C TYR A 9 0.12 3.45 -6.15
N GLU A 10 -0.36 4.18 -7.14
CA GLU A 10 -0.17 3.83 -8.56
C GLU A 10 1.32 3.73 -8.92
N GLN A 11 2.14 4.69 -8.46
CA GLN A 11 3.58 4.65 -8.66
C GLN A 11 4.24 3.47 -7.91
N SER A 12 3.81 3.16 -6.69
CA SER A 12 4.35 2.03 -5.91
C SER A 12 4.04 0.68 -6.58
N ILE A 13 2.86 0.53 -7.20
CA ILE A 13 2.51 -0.66 -7.99
C ILE A 13 3.43 -0.79 -9.22
N VAL A 14 3.79 0.32 -9.88
CA VAL A 14 4.77 0.30 -10.99
C VAL A 14 6.12 -0.22 -10.50
N PHE A 15 6.62 0.27 -9.36
CA PHE A 15 7.86 -0.22 -8.76
C PHE A 15 7.80 -1.70 -8.36
N ALA A 16 6.67 -2.13 -7.78
CA ALA A 16 6.46 -3.53 -7.43
C ALA A 16 6.47 -4.45 -8.66
N LYS A 17 5.78 -4.07 -9.74
CA LYS A 17 5.73 -4.85 -10.99
C LYS A 17 7.07 -4.94 -11.70
N SER A 18 7.88 -3.89 -11.64
CA SER A 18 9.22 -3.85 -12.22
C SER A 18 10.30 -4.46 -11.32
N HIS A 19 9.94 -4.92 -10.12
CA HIS A 19 10.88 -5.40 -9.10
C HIS A 19 12.03 -4.42 -8.83
N SER A 20 11.73 -3.11 -8.89
CA SER A 20 12.71 -2.05 -8.66
C SER A 20 13.35 -2.19 -7.27
N ASP A 21 14.67 -1.97 -7.19
CA ASP A 21 15.35 -1.96 -5.90
C ASP A 21 14.78 -0.88 -4.98
N ILE A 22 14.59 -1.24 -3.72
CA ILE A 22 14.23 -0.27 -2.69
C ILE A 22 15.46 0.59 -2.43
N SER A 23 15.34 1.90 -2.66
CA SER A 23 16.42 2.87 -2.50
C SER A 23 15.93 4.13 -1.82
N ILE A 24 16.85 4.91 -1.26
CA ILE A 24 16.52 6.22 -0.68
C ILE A 24 15.84 7.12 -1.72
N ASP A 25 16.34 7.14 -2.95
CA ASP A 25 15.77 7.97 -4.02
C ASP A 25 14.35 7.54 -4.39
N MET A 26 14.10 6.22 -4.45
CA MET A 26 12.75 5.71 -4.65
C MET A 26 11.80 6.14 -3.52
N LEU A 27 12.24 6.02 -2.26
CA LEU A 27 11.45 6.42 -1.10
C LEU A 27 11.22 7.94 -1.06
N LYS A 28 12.23 8.77 -1.39
CA LYS A 28 12.08 10.22 -1.54
C LYS A 28 11.08 10.57 -2.64
N LYS A 29 11.15 9.90 -3.80
CA LYS A 29 10.20 10.08 -4.90
C LYS A 29 8.77 9.76 -4.48
N LEU A 30 8.54 8.65 -3.79
CA LEU A 30 7.21 8.32 -3.27
C LEU A 30 6.73 9.34 -2.23
N SER A 31 7.60 9.76 -1.31
CA SER A 31 7.28 10.78 -0.31
C SER A 31 6.90 12.11 -0.95
N SER A 32 7.61 12.55 -2.00
CA SER A 32 7.27 13.77 -2.73
C SER A 32 5.89 13.71 -3.38
N ILE A 33 5.47 12.53 -3.86
CA ILE A 33 4.11 12.35 -4.40
C ILE A 33 3.07 12.39 -3.27
N VAL A 34 3.32 11.69 -2.15
CA VAL A 34 2.41 11.64 -0.98
C VAL A 34 2.14 13.03 -0.40
N LEU A 35 3.14 13.92 -0.44
CA LEU A 35 3.11 15.25 0.18
C LEU A 35 3.04 16.40 -0.83
N LYS A 36 2.81 16.11 -2.11
CA LYS A 36 2.85 17.09 -3.20
C LYS A 36 2.06 18.35 -2.91
N ASN A 37 0.84 18.24 -2.42
CA ASN A 37 -0.07 19.34 -2.17
C ASN A 37 -0.21 19.71 -0.68
N THR A 38 0.47 18.98 0.22
CA THR A 38 0.37 19.18 1.68
C THR A 38 1.73 19.37 2.35
N GLY A 39 2.81 19.32 1.58
CA GLY A 39 4.16 19.49 2.10
C GLY A 39 4.50 20.91 2.47
N THR A 40 5.49 21.07 3.33
CA THR A 40 5.95 22.34 3.92
C THR A 40 7.45 22.49 3.72
N ILE A 41 7.91 23.72 3.60
CA ILE A 41 9.33 24.08 3.62
C ILE A 41 9.73 24.36 5.07
N TYR A 42 10.87 23.80 5.47
CA TYR A 42 11.44 23.94 6.81
C TYR A 42 12.80 24.62 6.71
N ASN A 43 12.98 25.68 7.50
CA ASN A 43 14.26 26.38 7.62
C ASN A 43 14.94 25.96 8.93
N THR A 44 16.17 25.47 8.84
CA THR A 44 16.99 25.05 9.98
C THR A 44 18.37 25.67 9.91
N PRO A 45 19.12 25.68 11.02
CA PRO A 45 20.53 26.12 10.99
C PRO A 45 21.43 25.35 10.02
N LEU A 46 20.99 24.14 9.59
CA LEU A 46 21.71 23.27 8.66
C LEU A 46 21.30 23.49 7.20
N GLY A 47 20.33 24.35 6.96
CA GLY A 47 19.78 24.64 5.64
C GLY A 47 18.28 24.40 5.56
N GLU A 48 17.75 24.64 4.36
CA GLU A 48 16.36 24.43 4.01
C GLU A 48 16.14 23.01 3.50
N PHE A 49 14.98 22.42 3.84
CA PHE A 49 14.49 21.20 3.25
C PHE A 49 12.97 21.24 3.08
N SER A 50 12.45 20.53 2.10
CA SER A 50 11.01 20.52 1.77
C SER A 50 10.43 19.12 1.83
N SER A 51 9.38 18.93 2.63
CA SER A 51 8.65 17.68 2.66
C SER A 51 7.91 17.40 1.33
N ALA A 52 7.51 18.46 0.58
CA ALA A 52 6.92 18.31 -0.75
C ALA A 52 7.92 17.75 -1.80
N ASN A 53 9.22 17.94 -1.59
CA ASN A 53 10.28 17.38 -2.43
C ASN A 53 10.68 15.95 -1.99
N GLY A 54 10.11 15.45 -0.89
CA GLY A 54 10.50 14.18 -0.29
C GLY A 54 11.85 14.23 0.43
N ASP A 55 12.33 15.44 0.80
CA ASP A 55 13.61 15.60 1.48
C ASP A 55 13.59 14.96 2.87
N LEU A 56 14.70 14.34 3.24
CA LEU A 56 14.90 13.84 4.59
C LEU A 56 15.00 15.03 5.56
N ARG A 57 14.45 14.85 6.76
CA ARG A 57 14.46 15.89 7.78
C ARG A 57 15.87 16.26 8.25
N LEU A 58 16.09 17.54 8.46
CA LEU A 58 17.30 18.11 9.06
C LEU A 58 17.07 18.60 10.50
N LEU A 59 16.03 18.08 11.16
CA LEU A 59 15.68 18.41 12.55
C LEU A 59 15.21 17.16 13.31
N ASN A 60 15.32 17.21 14.64
CA ASN A 60 14.76 16.17 15.48
C ASN A 60 13.24 16.35 15.62
N VAL A 61 12.53 15.23 15.65
CA VAL A 61 11.07 15.19 15.79
C VAL A 61 10.67 14.26 16.94
N THR A 62 9.50 14.52 17.52
CA THR A 62 8.93 13.75 18.63
C THR A 62 7.58 13.16 18.25
N ALA A 63 7.20 12.08 18.91
CA ALA A 63 5.89 11.46 18.74
C ALA A 63 4.82 12.28 19.48
N GLY A 64 4.20 13.24 18.80
CA GLY A 64 3.21 14.15 19.38
C GLY A 64 3.79 15.11 20.44
N THR A 65 2.91 15.80 21.15
CA THR A 65 3.30 16.75 22.18
C THR A 65 3.76 16.01 23.44
N GLY A 66 5.02 16.19 23.85
CA GLY A 66 5.59 15.53 25.03
C GLY A 66 5.97 14.04 24.84
N GLY A 67 5.88 13.52 23.60
CA GLY A 67 6.27 12.14 23.29
C GLY A 67 7.78 11.92 23.22
N ARG A 68 8.19 10.64 23.13
CA ARG A 68 9.59 10.26 22.93
C ARG A 68 10.13 10.78 21.61
N SER A 69 11.38 11.23 21.62
CA SER A 69 12.11 11.61 20.41
C SER A 69 12.34 10.41 19.50
N TYR A 70 12.14 10.62 18.21
CA TYR A 70 12.61 9.69 17.19
C TYR A 70 14.13 9.74 17.04
N MET A 71 14.67 8.90 16.19
CA MET A 71 16.10 8.87 15.87
C MET A 71 16.63 10.27 15.53
N ASN A 72 17.88 10.58 15.97
CA ASN A 72 18.53 11.82 15.60
C ASN A 72 18.61 11.93 14.07
N TYR A 73 18.29 13.09 13.52
CA TYR A 73 18.26 13.35 12.08
C TYR A 73 19.58 12.99 11.38
N SER A 74 20.72 13.21 12.03
CA SER A 74 22.06 12.93 11.47
C SER A 74 22.29 11.43 11.18
N LYS A 75 21.57 10.55 11.87
CA LYS A 75 21.66 9.08 11.68
C LYS A 75 20.67 8.58 10.62
N VAL A 76 19.71 9.39 10.23
CA VAL A 76 18.62 8.98 9.32
C VAL A 76 19.13 8.48 7.97
N PRO A 77 20.02 9.19 7.25
CA PRO A 77 20.47 8.73 5.93
C PRO A 77 21.13 7.36 5.99
N THR A 78 22.04 7.14 6.95
CA THR A 78 22.74 5.86 7.12
C THR A 78 21.77 4.73 7.46
N LYS A 79 20.87 4.95 8.44
CA LYS A 79 19.91 3.92 8.85
C LYS A 79 18.86 3.62 7.78
N LEU A 80 18.50 4.59 6.97
CA LEU A 80 17.61 4.39 5.84
C LEU A 80 18.31 3.58 4.72
N ALA A 81 19.60 3.82 4.47
CA ALA A 81 20.39 3.03 3.53
C ALA A 81 20.52 1.57 3.98
N GLU A 82 20.84 1.34 5.26
CA GLU A 82 20.91 -0.01 5.86
C GLU A 82 19.55 -0.74 5.73
N LEU A 83 18.43 -0.06 5.97
CA LEU A 83 17.10 -0.64 5.79
C LEU A 83 16.84 -1.03 4.34
N CYS A 84 17.12 -0.14 3.39
CA CYS A 84 16.95 -0.41 1.97
C CYS A 84 17.77 -1.63 1.53
N GLU A 85 19.03 -1.71 1.95
CA GLU A 85 19.92 -2.84 1.65
C GLU A 85 19.39 -4.14 2.25
N SER A 86 18.99 -4.13 3.52
CA SER A 86 18.42 -5.29 4.21
C SER A 86 17.18 -5.82 3.49
N ILE A 87 16.22 -4.95 3.12
CA ILE A 87 15.03 -5.34 2.37
C ILE A 87 15.43 -5.98 1.04
N ASN A 88 16.34 -5.36 0.27
CA ASN A 88 16.76 -5.89 -1.03
C ASN A 88 17.50 -7.24 -0.91
N GLN A 89 18.29 -7.45 0.14
CA GLN A 89 18.93 -8.74 0.40
C GLN A 89 17.92 -9.84 0.69
N MET A 90 16.93 -9.56 1.56
CA MET A 90 15.88 -10.53 1.88
C MET A 90 15.03 -10.86 0.63
N ARG A 91 14.71 -9.87 -0.20
CA ARG A 91 13.97 -10.06 -1.46
C ARG A 91 14.66 -11.01 -2.44
N LYS A 92 15.99 -11.08 -2.46
CA LYS A 92 16.76 -11.97 -3.36
C LYS A 92 16.57 -13.45 -3.04
N THR A 93 16.31 -13.78 -1.78
CA THR A 93 16.21 -15.17 -1.30
C THR A 93 14.78 -15.61 -1.00
N LEU A 94 13.86 -14.67 -0.89
CA LEU A 94 12.48 -14.93 -0.48
C LEU A 94 11.64 -15.43 -1.64
N SER A 95 11.05 -16.62 -1.48
CA SER A 95 10.14 -17.20 -2.45
C SER A 95 8.71 -16.69 -2.27
N LYS A 96 8.02 -16.38 -3.37
CA LYS A 96 6.58 -16.02 -3.37
C LYS A 96 5.68 -17.13 -2.80
N ALA A 97 6.13 -18.38 -2.81
CA ALA A 97 5.41 -19.49 -2.21
C ALA A 97 5.38 -19.43 -0.68
N ASN A 98 6.32 -18.72 -0.05
CA ASN A 98 6.35 -18.53 1.40
C ASN A 98 5.61 -17.25 1.81
N VAL A 99 4.29 -17.31 1.77
CA VAL A 99 3.40 -16.17 2.01
C VAL A 99 3.62 -15.53 3.38
N ILE A 100 3.84 -16.34 4.42
CA ILE A 100 4.07 -15.83 5.78
C ILE A 100 5.33 -14.99 5.87
N GLU A 101 6.44 -15.45 5.27
CA GLU A 101 7.69 -14.70 5.27
C GLU A 101 7.59 -13.42 4.38
N CYS A 102 6.78 -13.45 3.31
CA CYS A 102 6.49 -12.24 2.54
C CYS A 102 5.75 -11.19 3.39
N TYR A 103 4.78 -11.60 4.21
CA TYR A 103 4.13 -10.70 5.17
C TYR A 103 5.12 -10.20 6.22
N LYS A 104 5.92 -11.07 6.83
CA LYS A 104 6.93 -10.67 7.82
C LYS A 104 7.88 -9.61 7.26
N LEU A 105 8.44 -9.83 6.05
CA LEU A 105 9.30 -8.83 5.39
C LEU A 105 8.60 -7.48 5.25
N SER A 106 7.35 -7.47 4.83
CA SER A 106 6.58 -6.24 4.63
C SER A 106 6.27 -5.52 5.95
N PHE A 107 5.95 -6.27 7.01
CA PHE A 107 5.71 -5.73 8.36
C PHE A 107 6.99 -5.19 9.00
N ASP A 108 8.11 -5.89 8.84
CA ASP A 108 9.42 -5.44 9.31
C ASP A 108 9.84 -4.15 8.61
N ALA A 109 9.67 -4.07 7.30
CA ALA A 109 9.94 -2.84 6.54
C ALA A 109 9.11 -1.67 7.06
N HIS A 110 7.83 -1.89 7.37
CA HIS A 110 6.97 -0.89 8.01
C HIS A 110 7.52 -0.45 9.37
N PHE A 111 7.81 -1.41 10.26
CA PHE A 111 8.29 -1.13 11.62
C PHE A 111 9.60 -0.36 11.63
N HIS A 112 10.57 -0.80 10.84
CA HIS A 112 11.87 -0.14 10.77
C HIS A 112 11.79 1.26 10.16
N LEU A 113 10.99 1.44 9.09
CA LEU A 113 10.82 2.76 8.47
C LEU A 113 10.12 3.75 9.42
N VAL A 114 9.07 3.33 10.15
CA VAL A 114 8.42 4.21 11.12
C VAL A 114 9.31 4.52 12.32
N THR A 115 10.24 3.63 12.67
CA THR A 115 11.22 3.82 13.75
C THR A 115 12.32 4.80 13.36
N ILE A 116 12.84 4.72 12.12
CA ILE A 116 13.78 5.69 11.56
C ILE A 116 13.13 7.06 11.45
N HIS A 117 11.86 7.11 11.04
CA HIS A 117 11.07 8.34 10.88
C HIS A 117 11.77 9.37 10.00
N PRO A 118 12.00 9.07 8.70
CA PRO A 118 12.93 9.84 7.87
C PRO A 118 12.47 11.26 7.52
N TRP A 119 11.19 11.53 7.51
CA TRP A 119 10.61 12.80 7.08
C TRP A 119 10.06 13.63 8.25
N ALA A 120 9.86 14.92 8.04
CA ALA A 120 9.19 15.77 9.03
C ALA A 120 7.69 15.48 9.12
N ASP A 121 7.05 15.03 8.02
CA ASP A 121 5.66 14.59 7.95
C ASP A 121 5.52 13.39 6.99
N GLY A 122 4.36 12.74 6.99
CA GLY A 122 4.01 11.67 6.05
C GLY A 122 4.56 10.28 6.38
N ASN A 123 5.34 10.12 7.43
CA ASN A 123 6.00 8.83 7.77
C ASN A 123 5.00 7.67 7.85
N GLY A 124 3.86 7.83 8.54
CA GLY A 124 2.86 6.77 8.65
C GLY A 124 2.25 6.37 7.30
N ARG A 125 2.07 7.32 6.37
CA ARG A 125 1.61 7.04 4.99
C ARG A 125 2.68 6.28 4.22
N MET A 126 3.93 6.72 4.32
CA MET A 126 5.07 6.09 3.65
C MET A 126 5.35 4.67 4.14
N CYS A 127 5.23 4.42 5.45
CA CYS A 127 5.43 3.07 6.01
C CYS A 127 4.37 2.09 5.49
N ARG A 128 3.10 2.50 5.46
CA ARG A 128 2.03 1.69 4.87
C ARG A 128 2.20 1.49 3.36
N LEU A 129 2.65 2.53 2.65
CA LEU A 129 2.88 2.45 1.22
C LEU A 129 4.01 1.46 0.88
N LEU A 130 5.15 1.52 1.59
CA LEU A 130 6.26 0.58 1.41
C LEU A 130 5.84 -0.86 1.75
N MET A 131 5.13 -1.05 2.86
CA MET A 131 4.57 -2.35 3.25
C MET A 131 3.71 -2.94 2.11
N ASN A 132 2.75 -2.16 1.62
CA ASN A 132 1.85 -2.61 0.57
C ASN A 132 2.55 -2.79 -0.78
N GLN A 133 3.57 -1.98 -1.09
CA GLN A 133 4.41 -2.18 -2.28
C GLN A 133 5.07 -3.55 -2.28
N LEU A 134 5.67 -3.97 -1.16
CA LEU A 134 6.25 -5.30 -1.02
C LEU A 134 5.19 -6.40 -1.14
N GLN A 135 4.02 -6.21 -0.55
CA GLN A 135 2.90 -7.15 -0.68
C GLN A 135 2.41 -7.27 -2.13
N PHE A 136 2.30 -6.18 -2.87
CA PHE A 136 1.98 -6.19 -4.31
C PHE A 136 3.05 -6.93 -5.13
N GLU A 137 4.32 -6.74 -4.81
CA GLU A 137 5.43 -7.41 -5.49
C GLU A 137 5.35 -8.94 -5.38
N TYR A 138 4.96 -9.43 -4.20
CA TYR A 138 4.77 -10.86 -3.96
C TYR A 138 3.41 -11.39 -4.41
N GLY A 139 2.49 -10.52 -4.82
CA GLY A 139 1.13 -10.91 -5.24
C GLY A 139 0.24 -11.36 -4.08
N ILE A 140 0.55 -10.94 -2.86
CA ILE A 140 -0.24 -11.22 -1.66
C ILE A 140 -1.21 -10.06 -1.36
N ILE A 141 -2.27 -10.36 -0.59
CA ILE A 141 -3.31 -9.38 -0.28
C ILE A 141 -2.74 -8.25 0.58
N PRO A 142 -2.91 -6.97 0.18
CA PRO A 142 -2.40 -5.85 0.95
C PRO A 142 -3.05 -5.76 2.33
N SER A 143 -2.21 -5.51 3.34
CA SER A 143 -2.65 -5.30 4.72
C SER A 143 -3.07 -3.85 4.94
N ASN A 144 -4.08 -3.66 5.77
CA ASN A 144 -4.55 -2.35 6.22
C ASN A 144 -4.56 -2.29 7.74
N ILE A 145 -4.30 -1.12 8.29
CA ILE A 145 -4.43 -0.85 9.74
C ILE A 145 -5.70 -0.02 9.92
N ASN A 146 -6.69 -0.59 10.58
CA ASN A 146 -7.94 0.10 10.83
C ASN A 146 -7.71 1.29 11.77
N LYS A 147 -8.37 2.42 11.46
CA LYS A 147 -8.32 3.63 12.29
C LYS A 147 -8.79 3.37 13.73
N ASP A 148 -9.71 2.44 13.92
CA ASP A 148 -10.30 2.10 15.22
C ASP A 148 -9.30 1.34 16.12
N HIS A 149 -8.30 0.67 15.52
CA HIS A 149 -7.21 -0.02 16.23
C HIS A 149 -5.92 0.81 16.32
N LYS A 150 -6.02 2.15 16.13
CA LYS A 150 -4.85 3.04 16.17
C LYS A 150 -4.11 3.00 17.51
N ALA A 151 -4.83 2.87 18.60
CA ALA A 151 -4.23 2.77 19.94
C ALA A 151 -3.39 1.49 20.08
N GLU A 152 -3.96 0.33 19.74
CA GLU A 152 -3.28 -0.97 19.74
C GLU A 152 -2.03 -0.95 18.83
N TYR A 153 -2.12 -0.32 17.67
CA TYR A 153 -0.98 -0.13 16.75
C TYR A 153 0.17 0.66 17.40
N ILE A 154 -0.15 1.76 18.09
CA ILE A 154 0.87 2.58 18.78
C ILE A 154 1.50 1.80 19.93
N GLU A 155 0.69 1.08 20.72
CA GLU A 155 1.17 0.22 21.81
C GLU A 155 2.10 -0.88 21.28
N ALA A 156 1.74 -1.54 20.19
CA ALA A 156 2.59 -2.56 19.56
C ALA A 156 3.94 -1.98 19.11
N LEU A 157 3.96 -0.78 18.51
CA LEU A 157 5.19 -0.08 18.13
C LEU A 157 6.07 0.25 19.35
N ILE A 158 5.47 0.69 20.45
CA ILE A 158 6.19 1.04 21.70
C ILE A 158 6.74 -0.23 22.33
N ALA A 159 5.90 -1.24 22.54
CA ALA A 159 6.29 -2.50 23.15
C ALA A 159 7.43 -3.18 22.39
N THR A 160 7.37 -3.22 21.07
CA THR A 160 8.43 -3.77 20.23
C THR A 160 9.76 -3.05 20.44
N ARG A 161 9.75 -1.72 20.52
CA ARG A 161 10.98 -0.93 20.75
C ARG A 161 11.53 -1.08 22.16
N GLU A 162 10.67 -1.22 23.16
CA GLU A 162 11.07 -1.33 24.57
C GLU A 162 11.63 -2.69 24.92
N ASN A 163 11.12 -3.75 24.26
CA ASN A 163 11.55 -5.12 24.51
C ASN A 163 12.56 -5.62 23.47
N ASP A 164 12.86 -4.83 22.43
CA ASP A 164 13.68 -5.23 21.27
C ASP A 164 13.20 -6.55 20.64
N ASP A 165 11.87 -6.73 20.58
CA ASP A 165 11.21 -7.94 20.09
C ASP A 165 10.23 -7.62 18.95
N ILE A 166 10.67 -7.88 17.71
CA ILE A 166 9.89 -7.62 16.50
C ILE A 166 8.60 -8.47 16.41
N GLU A 167 8.55 -9.62 17.10
CA GLU A 167 7.38 -10.49 17.06
C GLU A 167 6.14 -9.82 17.68
N LEU A 168 6.32 -8.89 18.62
CA LEU A 168 5.20 -8.13 19.18
C LEU A 168 4.48 -7.32 18.10
N PHE A 169 5.23 -6.63 17.23
CA PHE A 169 4.65 -5.89 16.11
C PHE A 169 4.10 -6.81 15.02
N ARG A 170 4.84 -7.87 14.67
CA ARG A 170 4.38 -8.87 13.70
C ARG A 170 3.05 -9.50 14.13
N ASN A 171 2.92 -9.89 15.40
CA ASN A 171 1.69 -10.46 15.95
C ASN A 171 0.51 -9.48 15.85
N PHE A 172 0.72 -8.20 16.19
CA PHE A 172 -0.30 -7.18 15.98
C PHE A 172 -0.71 -7.11 14.50
N MET A 173 0.25 -7.03 13.59
CA MET A 173 -0.02 -6.90 12.15
C MET A 173 -0.72 -8.13 11.56
N PHE A 174 -0.35 -9.34 11.99
CA PHE A 174 -1.06 -10.56 11.57
C PHE A 174 -2.49 -10.59 12.09
N ASN A 175 -2.72 -10.25 13.35
CA ASN A 175 -4.07 -10.19 13.91
C ASN A 175 -4.93 -9.15 13.18
N GLU A 176 -4.37 -7.98 12.88
CA GLU A 176 -5.06 -6.94 12.14
C GLU A 176 -5.36 -7.37 10.70
N HIS A 177 -4.43 -8.07 10.05
CA HIS A 177 -4.63 -8.61 8.71
C HIS A 177 -5.72 -9.68 8.69
N ILE A 178 -5.77 -10.59 9.68
CA ILE A 178 -6.81 -11.60 9.83
C ILE A 178 -8.19 -10.94 10.00
N ARG A 179 -8.32 -9.94 10.89
CA ARG A 179 -9.57 -9.18 11.07
C ARG A 179 -10.05 -8.56 9.73
N ASN A 180 -9.12 -7.99 8.96
CA ASN A 180 -9.44 -7.41 7.66
C ASN A 180 -9.90 -8.47 6.64
N LEU A 181 -9.26 -9.64 6.61
CA LEU A 181 -9.68 -10.74 5.74
C LEU A 181 -11.05 -11.29 6.11
N GLU A 182 -11.31 -11.49 7.40
CA GLU A 182 -12.62 -11.93 7.91
C GLU A 182 -13.73 -10.95 7.52
N GLN A 183 -13.48 -9.65 7.65
CA GLN A 183 -14.44 -8.63 7.23
C GLN A 183 -14.73 -8.68 5.73
N VAL A 184 -13.69 -8.88 4.90
CA VAL A 184 -13.84 -9.01 3.45
C VAL A 184 -14.65 -10.26 3.10
N ILE A 185 -14.35 -11.41 3.72
CA ILE A 185 -15.08 -12.66 3.53
C ILE A 185 -16.53 -12.49 3.93
N HIS A 186 -16.79 -11.91 5.10
CA HIS A 186 -18.15 -11.65 5.58
C HIS A 186 -18.95 -10.75 4.61
N ASN A 187 -18.34 -9.65 4.15
CA ASN A 187 -18.98 -8.74 3.19
C ASN A 187 -19.26 -9.44 1.85
N TYR A 188 -18.37 -10.31 1.41
CA TYR A 188 -18.57 -11.11 0.20
C TYR A 188 -19.72 -12.10 0.36
N GLN A 189 -19.77 -12.84 1.47
CA GLN A 189 -20.87 -13.77 1.77
C GLN A 189 -22.22 -13.06 1.84
N ALA A 190 -22.28 -11.94 2.53
CA ALA A 190 -23.50 -11.12 2.60
C ALA A 190 -23.96 -10.60 1.22
N SER A 191 -23.01 -10.30 0.32
CA SER A 191 -23.36 -9.86 -1.03
C SER A 191 -23.94 -11.00 -1.88
N ILE A 192 -23.44 -12.22 -1.72
CA ILE A 192 -23.96 -13.42 -2.40
C ILE A 192 -25.38 -13.74 -1.91
N GLU A 193 -25.59 -13.73 -0.59
CA GLU A 193 -26.90 -14.00 0.00
C GLU A 193 -27.95 -12.99 -0.47
N ASN A 194 -27.60 -11.71 -0.54
CA ASN A 194 -28.49 -10.65 -1.01
C ASN A 194 -28.80 -10.73 -2.52
N GLU A 195 -27.91 -11.31 -3.32
CA GLU A 195 -28.07 -11.45 -4.77
C GLU A 195 -28.67 -12.83 -5.17
N GLY A 196 -28.90 -13.76 -4.22
CA GLY A 196 -29.40 -15.09 -4.47
C GLY A 196 -28.48 -15.96 -5.33
N LEU A 197 -27.18 -15.71 -5.28
CA LEU A 197 -26.14 -16.41 -6.04
C LEU A 197 -25.56 -17.56 -5.20
N GLU A 198 -25.43 -18.75 -5.80
CA GLU A 198 -24.67 -19.86 -5.20
C GLU A 198 -23.18 -19.50 -5.10
N PRO A 199 -22.50 -19.86 -3.99
CA PRO A 199 -21.05 -19.63 -3.83
C PRO A 199 -20.28 -20.37 -4.91
N ARG A 200 -19.58 -19.67 -5.80
CA ARG A 200 -18.69 -20.34 -6.77
C ARG A 200 -17.43 -20.80 -6.07
N ALA A 201 -17.13 -22.08 -6.14
CA ALA A 201 -15.96 -22.73 -5.54
C ALA A 201 -14.60 -22.24 -6.11
N ASP A 202 -14.61 -21.40 -7.15
CA ASP A 202 -13.44 -21.02 -7.95
C ASP A 202 -13.12 -19.51 -7.94
N VAL A 203 -13.64 -18.76 -6.98
CA VAL A 203 -13.29 -17.33 -6.86
C VAL A 203 -11.99 -17.20 -6.11
N GLY A 204 -10.88 -17.27 -6.83
CA GLY A 204 -9.61 -16.73 -6.35
C GLY A 204 -9.84 -15.29 -5.88
N ILE A 205 -9.53 -15.04 -4.61
CA ILE A 205 -9.80 -13.76 -3.94
C ILE A 205 -8.98 -12.64 -4.62
N ASN A 206 -9.59 -12.00 -5.61
CA ASN A 206 -9.07 -10.77 -6.21
C ASN A 206 -9.73 -9.56 -5.53
N VAL A 207 -9.39 -9.37 -4.25
CA VAL A 207 -9.93 -8.26 -3.46
C VAL A 207 -9.14 -6.99 -3.74
N GLY A 208 -9.78 -6.03 -4.34
CA GLY A 208 -9.39 -4.62 -4.31
C GLY A 208 -8.59 -4.05 -5.47
N THR A 209 -8.14 -4.85 -6.44
CA THR A 209 -7.38 -4.33 -7.61
C THR A 209 -8.13 -4.43 -8.94
N ASN A 210 -9.28 -5.06 -8.98
CA ASN A 210 -9.94 -5.46 -10.22
C ASN A 210 -10.73 -4.36 -10.95
N VAL A 211 -11.09 -3.24 -10.32
CA VAL A 211 -11.87 -2.21 -11.02
C VAL A 211 -11.08 -1.61 -12.19
N GLY A 212 -9.80 -1.28 -11.96
CA GLY A 212 -8.94 -0.76 -13.04
C GLY A 212 -8.44 -1.82 -14.03
N ILE A 213 -8.20 -3.04 -13.57
CA ILE A 213 -7.73 -4.14 -14.45
C ILE A 213 -8.86 -4.60 -15.37
N ASN A 214 -10.07 -4.78 -14.86
CA ASN A 214 -11.22 -5.17 -15.67
C ASN A 214 -11.63 -4.08 -16.67
N GLU A 215 -11.50 -2.80 -16.32
CA GLU A 215 -11.70 -1.68 -17.24
C GLU A 215 -10.67 -1.70 -18.37
N GLN A 216 -9.40 -1.92 -18.06
CA GLN A 216 -8.34 -2.00 -19.07
C GLN A 216 -8.50 -3.22 -19.99
N CYS A 217 -8.76 -4.40 -19.42
CA CYS A 217 -9.04 -5.61 -20.21
C CYS A 217 -10.28 -5.44 -21.09
N THR A 218 -11.33 -4.77 -20.59
CA THR A 218 -12.52 -4.45 -21.40
C THR A 218 -12.20 -3.53 -22.56
N LEU A 219 -11.35 -2.51 -22.36
CA LEU A 219 -10.90 -1.63 -23.44
C LEU A 219 -10.12 -2.39 -24.51
N ASP A 220 -9.27 -3.34 -24.12
CA ASP A 220 -8.51 -4.15 -25.05
C ASP A 220 -9.42 -5.11 -25.83
N LEU A 221 -10.43 -5.70 -25.20
CA LEU A 221 -11.47 -6.49 -25.88
C LEU A 221 -12.29 -5.66 -26.88
N ILE A 222 -12.68 -4.42 -26.53
CA ILE A 222 -13.38 -3.49 -27.42
C ILE A 222 -12.50 -3.07 -28.60
N ARG A 223 -11.18 -2.92 -28.40
CA ARG A 223 -10.23 -2.63 -29.50
C ARG A 223 -10.14 -3.77 -30.50
N ILE A 224 -10.22 -5.02 -30.05
CA ILE A 224 -10.20 -6.22 -30.88
C ILE A 224 -11.55 -6.39 -31.60
N ASN A 225 -12.65 -6.18 -30.88
CA ASN A 225 -14.02 -6.28 -31.42
C ASN A 225 -14.88 -5.13 -30.92
N ASN A 226 -15.06 -4.10 -31.74
CA ASN A 226 -15.83 -2.90 -31.40
C ASN A 226 -17.34 -3.11 -31.26
N ARG A 227 -17.84 -4.31 -31.57
CA ARG A 227 -19.24 -4.73 -31.43
C ARG A 227 -19.45 -5.71 -30.28
N ILE A 228 -18.43 -5.93 -29.44
CA ILE A 228 -18.50 -6.84 -28.30
C ILE A 228 -19.63 -6.44 -27.36
N THR A 229 -20.43 -7.41 -26.93
CA THR A 229 -21.54 -7.21 -26.02
C THR A 229 -21.10 -7.29 -24.57
N ALA A 230 -21.92 -6.74 -23.65
CA ALA A 230 -21.68 -6.86 -22.21
C ALA A 230 -21.63 -8.32 -21.74
N LYS A 231 -22.36 -9.21 -22.42
CA LYS A 231 -22.34 -10.65 -22.13
C LYS A 231 -21.02 -11.28 -22.52
N GLU A 232 -20.49 -11.01 -23.70
CA GLU A 232 -19.19 -11.52 -24.16
C GLU A 232 -18.03 -10.97 -23.32
N ILE A 233 -18.11 -9.71 -22.87
CA ILE A 233 -17.16 -9.12 -21.93
C ILE A 233 -17.21 -9.85 -20.59
N ALA A 234 -18.42 -10.09 -20.07
CA ALA A 234 -18.59 -10.81 -18.81
C ALA A 234 -18.03 -12.24 -18.88
N GLU A 235 -18.25 -12.94 -19.98
CA GLU A 235 -17.70 -14.28 -20.23
C GLU A 235 -16.18 -14.24 -20.34
N SER A 236 -15.61 -13.31 -21.10
CA SER A 236 -14.16 -13.17 -21.31
C SER A 236 -13.40 -12.80 -20.04
N LEU A 237 -14.01 -12.02 -19.16
CA LEU A 237 -13.44 -11.59 -17.89
C LEU A 237 -13.82 -12.49 -16.71
N SER A 238 -14.61 -13.54 -16.94
CA SER A 238 -15.14 -14.43 -15.90
C SER A 238 -15.88 -13.67 -14.78
N VAL A 239 -16.67 -12.67 -15.15
CA VAL A 239 -17.46 -11.86 -14.22
C VAL A 239 -18.96 -12.01 -14.51
N SER A 240 -19.82 -11.56 -13.60
CA SER A 240 -21.26 -11.57 -13.84
C SER A 240 -21.68 -10.60 -14.96
N LEU A 241 -22.78 -10.91 -15.67
CA LEU A 241 -23.33 -10.03 -16.71
C LEU A 241 -23.55 -8.60 -16.20
N ARG A 242 -24.09 -8.46 -14.99
CA ARG A 242 -24.31 -7.16 -14.32
C ARG A 242 -23.00 -6.39 -14.07
N GLN A 243 -21.90 -7.10 -13.78
CA GLN A 243 -20.56 -6.49 -13.68
C GLN A 243 -20.05 -6.04 -15.06
N GLY A 244 -20.24 -6.85 -16.11
CA GLY A 244 -19.92 -6.47 -17.48
C GLY A 244 -20.68 -5.22 -17.93
N GLU A 245 -21.96 -5.12 -17.64
CA GLU A 245 -22.81 -3.94 -17.90
C GLU A 245 -22.30 -2.70 -17.14
N ARG A 246 -21.96 -2.84 -15.84
CA ARG A 246 -21.43 -1.73 -15.03
C ARG A 246 -20.10 -1.21 -15.58
N ILE A 247 -19.18 -2.10 -15.98
CA ILE A 247 -17.91 -1.72 -16.60
C ILE A 247 -18.14 -0.94 -17.89
N MET A 248 -19.06 -1.40 -18.74
CA MET A 248 -19.44 -0.71 -19.98
C MET A 248 -20.03 0.68 -19.71
N VAL A 249 -20.88 0.83 -18.70
CA VAL A 249 -21.44 2.13 -18.29
C VAL A 249 -20.34 3.07 -17.79
N THR A 250 -19.44 2.58 -16.94
CA THR A 250 -18.32 3.36 -16.40
C THR A 250 -17.42 3.88 -17.51
N LEU A 251 -17.09 3.02 -18.48
CA LEU A 251 -16.30 3.40 -19.64
C LEU A 251 -17.00 4.42 -20.54
N LYS A 252 -18.30 4.27 -20.80
CA LYS A 252 -19.09 5.27 -21.56
C LYS A 252 -19.06 6.65 -20.90
N VAL A 253 -19.22 6.72 -19.58
CA VAL A 253 -19.17 7.99 -18.83
C VAL A 253 -17.78 8.63 -18.88
N SER A 254 -16.72 7.83 -18.90
CA SER A 254 -15.34 8.31 -19.00
C SER A 254 -15.02 8.92 -20.37
N PHE A 255 -15.62 8.40 -21.45
CA PHE A 255 -15.43 8.93 -22.80
C PHE A 255 -16.26 10.21 -23.09
N THR A 256 -17.45 10.33 -22.54
CA THR A 256 -18.30 11.52 -22.70
C THR A 256 -17.82 12.75 -21.91
N LYS A 257 -16.92 12.59 -20.94
CA LYS A 257 -16.32 13.72 -20.18
C LYS A 257 -15.05 14.28 -20.82
N LYS A 258 -14.57 13.73 -21.93
CA LYS A 258 -13.37 14.17 -22.66
C LYS A 258 -13.65 14.77 -24.05
N SER A 259 -14.92 15.02 -24.36
CA SER A 259 -15.34 15.75 -25.58
C SER A 259 -15.73 17.18 -25.25
#